data_c46ff294a796cff351b309628b38f9fc
#
_entry.id   c46ff294a796cff351b309628b38f9fc
#
_cell.length_a   1.000
_cell.length_b   1.000
_cell.length_c   1.000
_cell.angle_alpha   90.00
_cell.angle_beta   90.00
_cell.angle_gamma   90.00
#
_symmetry.space_group_name_H-M   'P 1'
#
loop_
_entity.id
_entity.type
_entity.pdbx_description
1 polymer ?
#
loop_
_entity_poly.entity_id
_entity_poly.type
_entity_poly.pdbx_seq_one_letter_code
_entity_poly.pdbx_strand_id
1 'polypeptide(L)'
;MNPLEFASRCLIIALRWNGSVTSWGRTEKRNLSVKGVPGSNHLLYLGMDVVLDDQKKDVEFEKDCAKLGLQALYEVDHYHLQPR
;
A
#
# COMPACT_ATOMS: atom_id res chain seq x y z
N MET A 1 1.86 11.10 -9.44
CA MET A 1 1.96 11.23 -7.96
C MET A 1 3.40 10.96 -7.54
N ASN A 2 4.01 11.83 -6.77
CA ASN A 2 5.37 11.59 -6.27
C ASN A 2 5.32 10.73 -5.00
N PRO A 3 6.46 10.17 -4.53
CA PRO A 3 6.47 9.29 -3.36
C PRO A 3 5.93 9.93 -2.08
N LEU A 4 6.17 11.22 -1.84
CA LEU A 4 5.66 11.89 -0.63
C LEU A 4 4.15 12.08 -0.67
N GLU A 5 3.61 12.45 -1.82
CA GLU A 5 2.15 12.53 -2.01
C GLU A 5 1.52 11.16 -1.82
N PHE A 6 2.11 10.13 -2.41
CA PHE A 6 1.63 8.76 -2.27
C PHE A 6 1.61 8.34 -0.80
N ALA A 7 2.73 8.50 -0.11
CA ALA A 7 2.83 8.13 1.31
C ALA A 7 1.81 8.88 2.16
N SER A 8 1.65 10.20 1.95
CA SER A 8 0.68 11.01 2.69
C SER A 8 -0.73 10.48 2.51
N ARG A 9 -1.13 10.17 1.28
CA ARG A 9 -2.47 9.64 1.00
C ARG A 9 -2.68 8.26 1.60
N CYS A 10 -1.67 7.39 1.55
CA CYS A 10 -1.74 6.07 2.18
C CYS A 10 -1.87 6.18 3.70
N LEU A 11 -1.13 7.10 4.33
CA LEU A 11 -1.24 7.32 5.77
C LEU A 11 -2.60 7.85 6.17
N ILE A 12 -3.19 8.76 5.38
CA ILE A 12 -4.54 9.25 5.60
C ILE A 12 -5.54 8.09 5.61
N ILE A 13 -5.47 7.23 4.60
CA ILE A 13 -6.41 6.11 4.48
C ILE A 13 -6.19 5.08 5.59
N ALA A 14 -4.93 4.81 5.94
CA ALA A 14 -4.61 3.88 7.03
C ALA A 14 -5.16 4.39 8.37
N LEU A 15 -4.96 5.67 8.67
CA LEU A 15 -5.49 6.27 9.91
C LEU A 15 -7.01 6.24 9.94
N ARG A 16 -7.66 6.52 8.82
CA ARG A 16 -9.12 6.55 8.71
C ARG A 16 -9.73 5.16 8.93
N TRP A 17 -9.04 4.12 8.51
CA TRP A 17 -9.54 2.74 8.53
C TRP A 17 -8.87 1.85 9.57
N ASN A 18 -8.14 2.42 10.52
CA ASN A 18 -7.39 1.68 11.54
C ASN A 18 -6.50 0.59 10.91
N GLY A 19 -5.84 0.97 9.82
CA GLY A 19 -4.91 0.09 9.12
C GLY A 19 -3.50 0.22 9.66
N SER A 20 -2.76 -0.88 9.59
CA SER A 20 -1.34 -0.91 9.96
C SER A 20 -0.49 -0.96 8.70
N VAL A 21 0.47 -0.05 8.58
CA VAL A 21 1.44 -0.08 7.47
C VAL A 21 2.49 -1.13 7.79
N THR A 22 2.64 -2.12 6.92
CA THR A 22 3.59 -3.22 7.14
C THR A 22 4.77 -3.19 6.18
N SER A 23 4.64 -2.50 5.05
CA SER A 23 5.73 -2.35 4.08
C SER A 23 5.49 -1.09 3.25
N TRP A 24 6.58 -0.41 2.89
CA TRP A 24 6.54 0.72 1.96
C TRP A 24 7.77 0.66 1.06
N GLY A 25 8.60 1.70 1.03
CA GLY A 25 9.74 1.75 0.13
C GLY A 25 10.82 0.75 0.47
N ARG A 26 11.44 0.18 -0.56
CA ARG A 26 12.56 -0.75 -0.41
C ARG A 26 13.68 -0.40 -1.38
N THR A 27 14.93 -0.56 -0.91
CA THR A 27 16.08 -0.56 -1.81
C THR A 27 16.13 -1.89 -2.56
N GLU A 28 16.89 -1.95 -3.65
CA GLU A 28 17.07 -3.22 -4.37
C GLU A 28 17.63 -4.31 -3.46
N LYS A 29 18.60 -3.96 -2.62
CA LYS A 29 19.21 -4.92 -1.69
C LYS A 29 18.16 -5.49 -0.73
N ARG A 30 17.32 -4.65 -0.15
CA ARG A 30 16.26 -5.09 0.77
C ARG A 30 15.21 -5.91 0.03
N ASN A 31 14.84 -5.49 -1.18
CA ASN A 31 13.88 -6.22 -1.99
C ASN A 31 14.34 -7.66 -2.25
N LEU A 32 15.63 -7.85 -2.59
CA LEU A 32 16.19 -9.18 -2.76
C LEU A 32 16.14 -10.00 -1.47
N SER A 33 16.46 -9.37 -0.33
CA SER A 33 16.48 -10.08 0.97
C SER A 33 15.11 -10.57 1.41
N VAL A 34 14.03 -9.88 1.02
CA VAL A 34 12.65 -10.28 1.32
C VAL A 34 11.98 -11.02 0.16
N LYS A 35 12.76 -11.40 -0.86
CA LYS A 35 12.29 -12.11 -2.06
C LYS A 35 11.19 -11.35 -2.78
N GLY A 36 11.32 -10.02 -2.82
CA GLY A 36 10.38 -9.15 -3.54
C GLY A 36 10.51 -9.31 -5.05
N VAL A 37 9.43 -8.95 -5.76
CA VAL A 37 9.39 -9.03 -7.22
C VAL A 37 10.31 -7.96 -7.81
N PRO A 38 11.19 -8.31 -8.77
CA PRO A 38 11.97 -7.30 -9.50
C PRO A 38 11.02 -6.30 -10.18
N GLY A 39 11.32 -5.01 -10.09
CA GLY A 39 10.45 -3.96 -10.65
C GLY A 39 9.21 -3.66 -9.83
N SER A 40 9.13 -4.14 -8.59
CA SER A 40 8.03 -3.82 -7.67
C SER A 40 7.87 -2.31 -7.48
N ASN A 41 6.61 -1.85 -7.32
CA ASN A 41 6.32 -0.45 -6.99
C ASN A 41 6.95 -0.03 -5.66
N HIS A 42 7.22 -0.96 -4.74
CA HIS A 42 7.94 -0.66 -3.50
C HIS A 42 9.35 -0.11 -3.76
N LEU A 43 10.02 -0.55 -4.83
CA LEU A 43 11.34 -0.03 -5.22
C LEU A 43 11.29 1.44 -5.63
N LEU A 44 10.12 1.91 -6.11
CA LEU A 44 9.89 3.30 -6.49
C LEU A 44 9.29 4.14 -5.37
N TYR A 45 9.10 3.55 -4.18
CA TYR A 45 8.37 4.17 -3.05
C TYR A 45 6.93 4.53 -3.43
N LEU A 46 6.37 3.83 -4.41
CA LEU A 46 4.99 3.99 -4.89
C LEU A 46 4.15 2.73 -4.65
N GLY A 47 4.54 1.92 -3.69
CA GLY A 47 3.80 0.75 -3.23
C GLY A 47 3.83 0.68 -1.72
N MET A 48 2.68 0.44 -1.09
CA MET A 48 2.58 0.33 0.36
C MET A 48 1.61 -0.79 0.72
N ASP A 49 2.01 -1.64 1.67
CA ASP A 49 1.15 -2.69 2.18
C ASP A 49 0.48 -2.23 3.48
N VAL A 50 -0.84 -2.40 3.53
CA VAL A 50 -1.65 -2.01 4.69
C VAL A 50 -2.50 -3.20 5.12
N VAL A 51 -2.47 -3.51 6.41
CA VAL A 51 -3.30 -4.56 7.00
C VAL A 51 -4.44 -3.89 7.78
N LEU A 52 -5.67 -4.19 7.41
CA LEU A 52 -6.85 -3.78 8.19
C LEU A 52 -7.04 -4.76 9.36
N ASP A 53 -7.59 -4.27 10.47
CA ASP A 53 -7.76 -5.11 11.66
C ASP A 53 -8.52 -6.41 11.38
N ASP A 54 -9.53 -6.36 10.51
CA ASP A 54 -10.32 -7.54 10.15
C ASP A 54 -9.62 -8.47 9.16
N GLN A 55 -8.55 -8.04 8.53
CA GLN A 55 -7.76 -8.82 7.55
C GLN A 55 -8.63 -9.47 6.47
N LYS A 56 -9.59 -8.73 5.94
CA LYS A 56 -10.48 -9.21 4.89
C LYS A 56 -10.69 -8.14 3.83
N LYS A 57 -11.15 -8.58 2.66
CA LYS A 57 -11.51 -7.67 1.57
C LYS A 57 -12.65 -6.76 2.01
N ASP A 58 -12.51 -5.46 1.74
CA ASP A 58 -13.50 -4.45 2.09
C ASP A 58 -13.69 -3.48 0.92
N VAL A 59 -14.84 -3.59 0.26
CA VAL A 59 -15.16 -2.78 -0.92
C VAL A 59 -15.23 -1.30 -0.60
N GLU A 60 -15.72 -0.94 0.58
CA GLU A 60 -15.81 0.47 0.98
C GLU A 60 -14.42 1.08 1.19
N PHE A 61 -13.48 0.31 1.73
CA PHE A 61 -12.08 0.71 1.83
C PHE A 61 -11.51 0.97 0.43
N GLU A 62 -11.76 0.07 -0.51
CA GLU A 62 -11.26 0.21 -1.89
C GLU A 62 -11.83 1.46 -2.56
N LYS A 63 -13.10 1.77 -2.34
CA LYS A 63 -13.75 2.98 -2.86
C LYS A 63 -13.13 4.24 -2.27
N ASP A 64 -12.85 4.23 -0.97
CA ASP A 64 -12.24 5.37 -0.29
C ASP A 64 -10.81 5.60 -0.79
N CYS A 65 -10.05 4.54 -1.01
CA CYS A 65 -8.74 4.62 -1.66
C CYS A 65 -8.83 5.28 -3.04
N ALA A 66 -9.79 4.88 -3.85
CA ALA A 66 -9.98 5.44 -5.19
C ALA A 66 -10.20 6.94 -5.15
N LYS A 67 -10.91 7.46 -4.15
CA LYS A 67 -11.14 8.90 -3.97
C LYS A 67 -9.84 9.66 -3.74
N LEU A 68 -8.81 9.01 -3.22
CA LEU A 68 -7.49 9.57 -2.99
C LEU A 68 -6.52 9.30 -4.14
N GLY A 69 -7.00 8.75 -5.26
CA GLY A 69 -6.16 8.42 -6.39
C GLY A 69 -5.32 7.17 -6.16
N LEU A 70 -5.74 6.30 -5.25
CA LEU A 70 -5.05 5.07 -4.92
C LEU A 70 -5.81 3.86 -5.46
N GLN A 71 -5.08 2.85 -5.91
CA GLN A 71 -5.62 1.53 -6.22
C GLN A 71 -5.28 0.60 -5.07
N ALA A 72 -6.29 -0.08 -4.54
CA ALA A 72 -6.14 -1.04 -3.46
C ALA A 72 -6.37 -2.46 -4.02
N LEU A 73 -5.35 -3.30 -3.91
CA LEU A 73 -5.38 -4.68 -4.38
C LEU A 73 -5.29 -5.60 -3.16
N TYR A 74 -6.34 -6.37 -2.91
CA TYR A 74 -6.36 -7.29 -1.78
C TYR A 74 -5.54 -8.54 -2.08
N GLU A 75 -4.60 -8.86 -1.18
CA GLU A 75 -3.69 -9.99 -1.33
C GLU A 75 -3.67 -10.81 -0.05
N VAL A 76 -4.38 -11.93 -0.04
CA VAL A 76 -4.45 -12.91 1.06
C VAL A 76 -4.96 -12.32 2.38
N ASP A 77 -4.20 -11.43 3.02
CA ASP A 77 -4.52 -10.89 4.35
C ASP A 77 -4.22 -9.39 4.47
N HIS A 78 -3.85 -8.73 3.38
CA HIS A 78 -3.50 -7.31 3.38
C HIS A 78 -3.88 -6.66 2.06
N TYR A 79 -3.82 -5.34 2.04
CA TYR A 79 -3.98 -4.56 0.82
C TYR A 79 -2.63 -4.03 0.35
N HIS A 80 -2.37 -4.21 -0.94
CA HIS A 80 -1.30 -3.51 -1.62
C HIS A 80 -1.89 -2.23 -2.21
N LEU A 81 -1.33 -1.07 -1.83
CA LEU A 81 -1.74 0.22 -2.35
C LEU A 81 -0.71 0.73 -3.34
N GLN A 82 -1.19 1.31 -4.42
CA GLN A 82 -0.35 1.92 -5.45
C GLN A 82 -1.09 3.09 -6.08
N PRO A 83 -0.41 3.99 -6.79
CA PRO A 83 -1.09 5.06 -7.52
C PRO A 83 -2.02 4.46 -8.58
N ARG A 84 -3.15 5.08 -8.72
CA ARG A 84 -4.16 4.64 -9.68
C ARG A 84 -3.83 5.11 -11.10
#